data_31e3958537f69b65441d0401f82cc353
#
_entry.id   31e3958537f69b65441d0401f82cc353
#
_cell.length_a   1.000
_cell.length_b   1.000
_cell.length_c   1.000
_cell.angle_alpha   90.00
_cell.angle_beta   90.00
_cell.angle_gamma   90.00
#
_symmetry.space_group_name_H-M   'P 1'
#
loop_
_entity.id
_entity.type
_entity.pdbx_description
1 polymer ?
#
loop_
_entity_poly.entity_id
_entity_poly.type
_entity_poly.pdbx_seq_one_letter_code
_entity_poly.pdbx_strand_id
1 'polypeptide(L)'
;MSALQGGRRRQKQMGSKKELQAAIAVLGLCMLVFGCTKTAESENSKKQVKIGVAVYNEEDVYVSKICGYLEDEIFQYEKDHPGVEIRKKIADARGSQQEQNDQIDQFISLDYDLLLVNIVDRTNAAVIIDKATQADIPVVFFNREPVREDIFRSDQIYYEGSDAKQSAILQADVIADALEKNRSKIDRNGDGVIQFAMLEGESGHQDTLIRSEWVLKELENKKIPTQQIAGSTGNWEKNQANVIVRQWMKEYPNQIEVIISNNDDMVLGAWEALEEKGCTEVQVVGIDGIEEVRELVDEDKILGSVLCDTKLHAKALMQFIDVLAFHNGSVEKLNLENERYYMIPLTKVEK
;
A
#
# COMPACT_ATOMS: atom_id res chain seq x y z
N MET A 1 14.99 52.98 -88.51
CA MET A 1 14.03 52.13 -87.76
C MET A 1 14.58 51.73 -86.42
N SER A 2 14.85 52.68 -85.50
CA SER A 2 15.54 52.33 -84.20
C SER A 2 15.07 53.18 -83.02
N ALA A 3 13.96 53.90 -83.08
CA ALA A 3 13.56 54.80 -81.98
C ALA A 3 12.20 54.44 -81.33
N LEU A 4 11.50 53.35 -81.76
CA LEU A 4 10.16 52.99 -81.24
C LEU A 4 10.14 51.79 -80.30
N GLN A 5 11.26 51.09 -80.00
CA GLN A 5 11.32 49.94 -79.07
C GLN A 5 11.69 50.31 -77.67
N GLY A 6 12.28 51.52 -77.38
CA GLY A 6 12.70 51.93 -76.07
C GLY A 6 11.60 52.40 -75.10
N GLY A 7 10.48 52.89 -75.60
CA GLY A 7 9.38 53.47 -74.81
C GLY A 7 8.47 52.41 -74.14
N ARG A 8 8.25 51.25 -74.72
CA ARG A 8 7.37 50.22 -74.20
C ARG A 8 8.01 49.39 -73.05
N ARG A 9 9.33 49.28 -73.00
CA ARG A 9 10.03 48.61 -71.88
C ARG A 9 10.06 49.40 -70.57
N ARG A 10 10.10 50.75 -70.63
CA ARG A 10 10.10 51.60 -69.42
C ARG A 10 8.72 51.67 -68.76
N GLN A 11 7.63 51.67 -69.51
CA GLN A 11 6.28 51.68 -68.94
C GLN A 11 5.89 50.36 -68.30
N LYS A 12 6.35 49.17 -68.82
CA LYS A 12 6.15 47.87 -68.18
C LYS A 12 6.93 47.70 -66.86
N GLN A 13 8.13 48.34 -66.72
CA GLN A 13 8.90 48.28 -65.50
C GLN A 13 8.34 49.19 -64.39
N MET A 14 7.70 50.30 -64.67
CA MET A 14 7.06 51.20 -63.69
C MET A 14 5.75 50.63 -63.12
N GLY A 15 4.93 49.91 -63.95
CA GLY A 15 3.73 49.23 -63.46
C GLY A 15 4.06 48.10 -62.49
N SER A 16 5.05 47.26 -62.82
CA SER A 16 5.52 46.16 -61.97
C SER A 16 6.08 46.57 -60.58
N LYS A 17 6.76 47.72 -60.47
CA LYS A 17 7.24 48.22 -59.19
C LYS A 17 6.14 48.79 -58.29
N LYS A 18 5.08 49.39 -58.87
CA LYS A 18 3.94 49.90 -58.07
C LYS A 18 3.05 48.75 -57.59
N GLU A 19 2.83 47.72 -58.41
CA GLU A 19 2.09 46.54 -58.01
C GLU A 19 2.85 45.72 -56.97
N LEU A 20 4.19 45.61 -57.06
CA LEU A 20 5.01 44.94 -56.08
C LEU A 20 5.05 45.68 -54.74
N GLN A 21 5.06 47.04 -54.76
CA GLN A 21 4.99 47.83 -53.53
C GLN A 21 3.60 47.79 -52.87
N ALA A 22 2.51 47.71 -53.64
CA ALA A 22 1.17 47.51 -53.11
C ALA A 22 1.00 46.12 -52.51
N ALA A 23 1.53 45.07 -53.16
CA ALA A 23 1.52 43.71 -52.62
C ALA A 23 2.32 43.56 -51.30
N ILE A 24 3.47 44.22 -51.17
CA ILE A 24 4.28 44.21 -49.95
C ILE A 24 3.59 45.00 -48.83
N ALA A 25 2.89 46.10 -49.13
CA ALA A 25 2.14 46.88 -48.13
C ALA A 25 0.91 46.08 -47.60
N VAL A 26 0.22 45.31 -48.42
CA VAL A 26 -0.91 44.45 -48.03
C VAL A 26 -0.43 43.22 -47.22
N LEU A 27 0.70 42.60 -47.58
CA LEU A 27 1.31 41.53 -46.77
C LEU A 27 1.81 42.04 -45.44
N GLY A 28 2.39 43.26 -45.38
CA GLY A 28 2.82 43.86 -44.12
C GLY A 28 1.67 44.21 -43.16
N LEU A 29 0.51 44.62 -43.70
CA LEU A 29 -0.70 44.89 -42.91
C LEU A 29 -1.40 43.64 -42.43
N CYS A 30 -1.37 42.52 -43.20
CA CYS A 30 -1.85 41.22 -42.76
C CYS A 30 -1.00 40.57 -41.67
N MET A 31 0.33 40.83 -41.61
CA MET A 31 1.19 40.32 -40.51
C MET A 31 1.02 41.12 -39.21
N LEU A 32 0.53 42.37 -39.27
CA LEU A 32 0.25 43.14 -38.04
C LEU A 32 -1.10 42.82 -37.40
N VAL A 33 -2.00 42.17 -38.09
CA VAL A 33 -3.32 41.75 -37.55
C VAL A 33 -3.27 40.32 -36.95
N PHE A 34 -2.27 39.49 -37.36
CA PHE A 34 -2.05 38.16 -36.76
C PHE A 34 -1.16 38.14 -35.54
N GLY A 35 -0.67 39.32 -35.11
CA GLY A 35 0.32 39.44 -34.02
C GLY A 35 -0.24 39.73 -32.64
N CYS A 36 -1.53 39.58 -32.35
CA CYS A 36 -2.09 39.76 -31.00
C CYS A 36 -3.43 39.02 -30.80
N THR A 37 -3.48 37.75 -31.17
CA THR A 37 -4.29 36.84 -30.39
C THR A 37 -3.31 36.04 -29.54
N LYS A 38 -2.81 36.60 -28.43
CA LYS A 38 -2.62 35.78 -27.25
C LYS A 38 -4.01 35.19 -27.02
N THR A 39 -4.26 33.98 -27.54
CA THR A 39 -5.19 33.09 -26.88
C THR A 39 -4.80 33.12 -25.43
N ALA A 40 -5.63 33.73 -24.60
CA ALA A 40 -5.67 33.39 -23.21
C ALA A 40 -5.96 31.86 -23.21
N GLU A 41 -4.91 31.05 -23.30
CA GLU A 41 -4.97 29.68 -22.83
C GLU A 41 -5.45 29.82 -21.39
N SER A 42 -6.64 29.34 -21.18
CA SER A 42 -7.28 29.22 -19.91
C SER A 42 -6.24 28.72 -18.90
N GLU A 43 -5.85 29.58 -17.96
CA GLU A 43 -5.06 29.27 -16.78
C GLU A 43 -5.86 28.35 -15.84
N ASN A 44 -6.31 27.22 -16.35
CA ASN A 44 -7.02 26.23 -15.55
C ASN A 44 -6.57 24.79 -15.93
N SER A 45 -5.31 24.63 -16.35
CA SER A 45 -4.72 23.29 -16.38
C SER A 45 -4.37 22.88 -14.96
N LYS A 46 -5.14 21.97 -14.39
CA LYS A 46 -4.81 21.37 -13.10
C LYS A 46 -3.41 20.76 -13.17
N LYS A 47 -2.64 20.92 -12.09
CA LYS A 47 -1.40 20.16 -11.91
C LYS A 47 -1.77 18.68 -11.76
N GLN A 48 -1.40 17.87 -12.74
CA GLN A 48 -1.78 16.46 -12.78
C GLN A 48 -0.59 15.58 -12.45
N VAL A 49 -0.83 14.56 -11.63
CA VAL A 49 0.13 13.48 -11.36
C VAL A 49 -0.51 12.12 -11.57
N LYS A 50 0.29 11.13 -11.99
CA LYS A 50 -0.12 9.74 -12.22
C LYS A 50 0.52 8.83 -11.18
N ILE A 51 -0.31 8.11 -10.43
CA ILE A 51 0.12 7.21 -9.37
C ILE A 51 -0.22 5.77 -9.76
N GLY A 52 0.81 4.93 -9.93
CA GLY A 52 0.66 3.50 -10.15
C GLY A 52 0.63 2.77 -8.81
N VAL A 53 -0.43 2.03 -8.53
CA VAL A 53 -0.55 1.19 -7.32
C VAL A 53 -0.56 -0.28 -7.78
N ALA A 54 0.52 -1.01 -7.51
CA ALA A 54 0.63 -2.43 -7.83
C ALA A 54 0.46 -3.25 -6.55
N VAL A 55 -0.67 -3.96 -6.42
CA VAL A 55 -0.95 -4.81 -5.26
C VAL A 55 -0.70 -6.28 -5.57
N TYR A 56 -0.28 -7.03 -4.55
CA TYR A 56 -0.03 -8.47 -4.71
C TYR A 56 -1.33 -9.25 -4.94
N ASN A 57 -2.41 -8.84 -4.26
CA ASN A 57 -3.74 -9.43 -4.36
C ASN A 57 -4.79 -8.43 -3.85
N GLU A 58 -5.76 -8.06 -4.68
CA GLU A 58 -6.87 -7.16 -4.32
C GLU A 58 -7.93 -7.84 -3.42
N GLU A 59 -7.96 -9.18 -3.37
CA GLU A 59 -8.86 -9.94 -2.50
C GLU A 59 -8.41 -9.95 -1.02
N ASP A 60 -7.16 -9.56 -0.74
CA ASP A 60 -6.68 -9.39 0.63
C ASP A 60 -7.43 -8.23 1.31
N VAL A 61 -8.15 -8.57 2.38
CA VAL A 61 -9.04 -7.64 3.10
C VAL A 61 -8.28 -6.44 3.66
N TYR A 62 -7.07 -6.66 4.18
CA TYR A 62 -6.25 -5.60 4.77
C TYR A 62 -5.72 -4.64 3.72
N VAL A 63 -5.13 -5.17 2.64
CA VAL A 63 -4.61 -4.37 1.51
C VAL A 63 -5.73 -3.62 0.80
N SER A 64 -6.89 -4.27 0.59
CA SER A 64 -8.08 -3.65 0.01
C SER A 64 -8.58 -2.46 0.83
N LYS A 65 -8.59 -2.56 2.18
CA LYS A 65 -8.95 -1.44 3.07
C LYS A 65 -7.94 -0.27 2.97
N ILE A 66 -6.63 -0.56 2.89
CA ILE A 66 -5.61 0.50 2.67
C ILE A 66 -5.88 1.23 1.35
N CYS A 67 -6.10 0.50 0.26
CA CYS A 67 -6.39 1.08 -1.05
C CYS A 67 -7.68 1.92 -1.05
N GLY A 68 -8.73 1.45 -0.38
CA GLY A 68 -10.00 2.19 -0.24
C GLY A 68 -9.82 3.50 0.52
N TYR A 69 -9.13 3.48 1.67
CA TYR A 69 -8.85 4.72 2.41
C TYR A 69 -7.87 5.65 1.67
N LEU A 70 -6.95 5.12 0.86
CA LEU A 70 -6.12 5.95 0.00
C LEU A 70 -6.97 6.68 -1.06
N GLU A 71 -8.04 6.06 -1.58
CA GLU A 71 -9.00 6.75 -2.46
C GLU A 71 -9.69 7.91 -1.76
N ASP A 72 -10.10 7.70 -0.51
CA ASP A 72 -10.73 8.75 0.30
C ASP A 72 -9.75 9.91 0.58
N GLU A 73 -8.49 9.61 0.92
CA GLU A 73 -7.45 10.62 1.14
C GLU A 73 -7.13 11.41 -0.16
N ILE A 74 -7.06 10.74 -1.31
CA ILE A 74 -6.89 11.39 -2.62
C ILE A 74 -8.07 12.32 -2.92
N PHE A 75 -9.30 11.84 -2.74
CA PHE A 75 -10.50 12.64 -2.96
C PHE A 75 -10.52 13.90 -2.06
N GLN A 76 -10.19 13.74 -0.78
CA GLN A 76 -10.12 14.87 0.15
C GLN A 76 -8.99 15.84 -0.22
N TYR A 77 -7.84 15.34 -0.63
CA TYR A 77 -6.70 16.17 -1.06
C TYR A 77 -7.06 17.02 -2.30
N GLU A 78 -7.69 16.42 -3.33
CA GLU A 78 -8.14 17.15 -4.53
C GLU A 78 -9.21 18.21 -4.20
N LYS A 79 -10.09 17.93 -3.25
CA LYS A 79 -11.10 18.88 -2.77
C LYS A 79 -10.47 20.08 -2.07
N ASP A 80 -9.44 19.86 -1.28
CA ASP A 80 -8.70 20.91 -0.56
C ASP A 80 -7.74 21.68 -1.47
N HIS A 81 -7.37 21.09 -2.64
CA HIS A 81 -6.48 21.66 -3.65
C HIS A 81 -7.13 21.68 -5.05
N PRO A 82 -8.09 22.58 -5.32
CA PRO A 82 -8.90 22.55 -6.56
C PRO A 82 -8.10 22.64 -7.88
N GLY A 83 -6.82 23.05 -7.80
CA GLY A 83 -5.90 23.11 -8.95
C GLY A 83 -5.12 21.82 -9.21
N VAL A 84 -5.44 20.72 -8.50
CA VAL A 84 -4.74 19.44 -8.56
C VAL A 84 -5.65 18.35 -9.12
N GLU A 85 -5.06 17.35 -9.78
CA GLU A 85 -5.70 16.11 -10.23
C GLU A 85 -4.73 14.94 -10.02
N ILE A 86 -5.16 13.89 -9.32
CA ILE A 86 -4.38 12.66 -9.10
C ILE A 86 -4.99 11.52 -9.91
N ARG A 87 -4.31 11.10 -10.97
CA ARG A 87 -4.70 9.93 -11.77
C ARG A 87 -4.11 8.67 -11.20
N LYS A 88 -4.86 8.00 -10.36
CA LYS A 88 -4.48 6.73 -9.77
C LYS A 88 -4.96 5.56 -10.62
N LYS A 89 -4.12 4.52 -10.75
CA LYS A 89 -4.52 3.21 -11.27
C LYS A 89 -4.02 2.12 -10.32
N ILE A 90 -4.94 1.31 -9.81
CA ILE A 90 -4.62 0.08 -9.07
C ILE A 90 -4.52 -1.06 -10.09
N ALA A 91 -3.52 -1.92 -9.92
CA ALA A 91 -3.28 -3.12 -10.70
C ALA A 91 -3.07 -4.30 -9.76
N ASP A 92 -3.90 -5.33 -9.91
CA ASP A 92 -3.87 -6.56 -9.12
C ASP A 92 -2.98 -7.60 -9.79
N ALA A 93 -1.94 -8.04 -9.09
CA ALA A 93 -1.02 -9.08 -9.57
C ALA A 93 -1.54 -10.50 -9.34
N ARG A 94 -2.59 -10.68 -8.57
CA ARG A 94 -3.20 -11.99 -8.26
C ARG A 94 -2.19 -13.05 -7.82
N GLY A 95 -1.24 -12.63 -6.96
CA GLY A 95 -0.18 -13.48 -6.44
C GLY A 95 0.93 -13.82 -7.45
N SER A 96 0.94 -13.20 -8.64
CA SER A 96 1.94 -13.45 -9.67
C SER A 96 2.98 -12.33 -9.73
N GLN A 97 4.23 -12.64 -9.33
CA GLN A 97 5.33 -11.68 -9.45
C GLN A 97 5.61 -11.29 -10.91
N GLN A 98 5.42 -12.21 -11.86
CA GLN A 98 5.58 -11.88 -13.28
C GLN A 98 4.53 -10.85 -13.74
N GLU A 99 3.27 -11.04 -13.37
CA GLU A 99 2.19 -10.10 -13.65
C GLU A 99 2.50 -8.72 -13.05
N GLN A 100 2.97 -8.69 -11.78
CA GLN A 100 3.37 -7.43 -11.14
C GLN A 100 4.50 -6.73 -11.88
N ASN A 101 5.51 -7.47 -12.33
CA ASN A 101 6.61 -6.91 -13.11
C ASN A 101 6.13 -6.31 -14.45
N ASP A 102 5.16 -6.95 -15.12
CA ASP A 102 4.59 -6.46 -16.37
C ASP A 102 3.72 -5.20 -16.12
N GLN A 103 3.03 -5.14 -14.98
CA GLN A 103 2.29 -3.94 -14.54
C GLN A 103 3.21 -2.75 -14.26
N ILE A 104 4.35 -2.99 -13.60
CA ILE A 104 5.39 -1.96 -13.38
C ILE A 104 5.94 -1.47 -14.72
N ASP A 105 6.26 -2.36 -15.67
CA ASP A 105 6.70 -1.97 -17.01
C ASP A 105 5.66 -1.11 -17.72
N GLN A 106 4.37 -1.43 -17.57
CA GLN A 106 3.29 -0.62 -18.11
C GLN A 106 3.24 0.78 -17.47
N PHE A 107 3.33 0.89 -16.15
CA PHE A 107 3.34 2.18 -15.46
C PHE A 107 4.53 3.04 -15.91
N ILE A 108 5.74 2.45 -15.99
CA ILE A 108 6.92 3.14 -16.50
C ILE A 108 6.73 3.63 -17.93
N SER A 109 6.21 2.77 -18.84
CA SER A 109 6.00 3.12 -20.24
C SER A 109 4.96 4.22 -20.47
N LEU A 110 4.09 4.46 -19.50
CA LEU A 110 3.04 5.49 -19.52
C LEU A 110 3.41 6.74 -18.72
N ASP A 111 4.67 6.88 -18.33
CA ASP A 111 5.23 8.02 -17.58
C ASP A 111 4.42 8.30 -16.31
N TYR A 112 4.33 7.32 -15.40
CA TYR A 112 3.80 7.53 -14.05
C TYR A 112 4.81 8.25 -13.18
N ASP A 113 4.32 9.13 -12.28
CA ASP A 113 5.17 10.00 -11.46
C ASP A 113 5.62 9.33 -10.16
N LEU A 114 4.90 8.31 -9.69
CA LEU A 114 5.19 7.55 -8.47
C LEU A 114 4.59 6.14 -8.55
N LEU A 115 5.31 5.17 -8.02
CA LEU A 115 4.83 3.80 -7.85
C LEU A 115 4.65 3.47 -6.36
N LEU A 116 3.44 3.02 -5.99
CA LEU A 116 3.13 2.42 -4.70
C LEU A 116 3.05 0.91 -4.91
N VAL A 117 3.91 0.14 -4.26
CA VAL A 117 4.05 -1.29 -4.56
C VAL A 117 3.86 -2.13 -3.30
N ASN A 118 2.79 -2.93 -3.28
CA ASN A 118 2.62 -4.01 -2.33
C ASN A 118 3.14 -5.30 -2.99
N ILE A 119 4.40 -5.64 -2.73
CA ILE A 119 5.15 -6.62 -3.53
C ILE A 119 4.64 -8.05 -3.35
N VAL A 120 4.61 -8.84 -4.44
CA VAL A 120 4.27 -10.26 -4.39
C VAL A 120 5.37 -11.07 -3.71
N ASP A 121 6.58 -11.02 -4.25
CA ASP A 121 7.74 -11.72 -3.71
C ASP A 121 8.81 -10.70 -3.30
N ARG A 122 9.02 -10.57 -2.01
CA ARG A 122 9.97 -9.63 -1.42
C ARG A 122 11.41 -9.79 -1.93
N THR A 123 11.79 -10.99 -2.38
CA THR A 123 13.13 -11.27 -2.91
C THR A 123 13.32 -10.80 -4.35
N ASN A 124 12.24 -10.41 -5.03
CA ASN A 124 12.25 -9.88 -6.39
C ASN A 124 12.19 -8.34 -6.46
N ALA A 125 12.26 -7.64 -5.34
CA ALA A 125 12.18 -6.18 -5.29
C ALA A 125 13.27 -5.49 -6.12
N ALA A 126 14.47 -6.06 -6.18
CA ALA A 126 15.59 -5.54 -6.97
C ALA A 126 15.23 -5.30 -8.44
N VAL A 127 14.41 -6.16 -9.05
CA VAL A 127 13.98 -6.03 -10.45
C VAL A 127 13.11 -4.78 -10.64
N ILE A 128 12.16 -4.56 -9.72
CA ILE A 128 11.27 -3.37 -9.75
C ILE A 128 12.09 -2.10 -9.51
N ILE A 129 12.97 -2.13 -8.51
CA ILE A 129 13.82 -1.00 -8.12
C ILE A 129 14.74 -0.58 -9.27
N ASP A 130 15.41 -1.54 -9.92
CA ASP A 130 16.34 -1.25 -11.01
C ASP A 130 15.60 -0.59 -12.21
N LYS A 131 14.40 -1.10 -12.56
CA LYS A 131 13.56 -0.53 -13.63
C LYS A 131 13.07 0.88 -13.30
N ALA A 132 12.52 1.09 -12.11
CA ALA A 132 12.02 2.38 -11.66
C ALA A 132 13.15 3.43 -11.55
N THR A 133 14.31 3.02 -11.02
CA THR A 133 15.51 3.89 -10.93
C THR A 133 16.02 4.31 -12.31
N GLN A 134 16.03 3.39 -13.30
CA GLN A 134 16.41 3.74 -14.69
C GLN A 134 15.43 4.74 -15.33
N ALA A 135 14.17 4.70 -14.93
CA ALA A 135 13.13 5.62 -15.41
C ALA A 135 13.01 6.91 -14.57
N ASP A 136 13.84 7.07 -13.52
CA ASP A 136 13.78 8.20 -12.57
C ASP A 136 12.42 8.33 -11.86
N ILE A 137 11.76 7.19 -11.56
CA ILE A 137 10.47 7.12 -10.90
C ILE A 137 10.65 6.63 -9.45
N PRO A 138 10.22 7.40 -8.43
CA PRO A 138 10.28 6.97 -7.05
C PRO A 138 9.33 5.79 -6.78
N VAL A 139 9.71 4.93 -5.82
CA VAL A 139 8.91 3.79 -5.39
C VAL A 139 8.73 3.80 -3.88
N VAL A 140 7.49 3.65 -3.44
CA VAL A 140 7.16 3.37 -2.05
C VAL A 140 6.62 1.95 -1.98
N PHE A 141 7.39 1.04 -1.40
CA PHE A 141 6.84 -0.25 -1.02
C PHE A 141 5.97 -0.09 0.21
N PHE A 142 4.81 -0.74 0.25
CA PHE A 142 3.92 -0.63 1.39
C PHE A 142 3.43 -1.99 1.88
N ASN A 143 3.19 -2.11 3.18
CA ASN A 143 2.75 -3.30 3.92
C ASN A 143 3.74 -4.48 3.80
N ARG A 144 4.00 -5.04 2.62
CA ARG A 144 4.96 -6.13 2.41
C ARG A 144 6.38 -5.58 2.23
N GLU A 145 7.25 -5.80 3.23
CA GLU A 145 8.61 -5.26 3.23
C GLU A 145 9.52 -6.05 2.28
N PRO A 146 10.18 -5.40 1.31
CA PRO A 146 11.26 -6.01 0.53
C PRO A 146 12.42 -6.48 1.39
N VAL A 147 13.38 -7.17 0.80
CA VAL A 147 14.66 -7.42 1.46
C VAL A 147 15.28 -6.06 1.82
N ARG A 148 15.71 -5.91 3.07
CA ARG A 148 16.17 -4.61 3.60
C ARG A 148 17.27 -3.96 2.77
N GLU A 149 18.21 -4.76 2.28
CA GLU A 149 19.31 -4.31 1.45
C GLU A 149 18.84 -3.70 0.13
N ASP A 150 17.71 -4.15 -0.40
CA ASP A 150 17.15 -3.65 -1.64
C ASP A 150 16.57 -2.23 -1.48
N ILE A 151 15.98 -1.90 -0.33
CA ILE A 151 15.47 -0.54 -0.03
C ILE A 151 16.58 0.52 -0.15
N PHE A 152 17.83 0.15 0.14
CA PHE A 152 18.97 1.07 0.09
C PHE A 152 19.72 1.09 -1.25
N ARG A 153 19.20 0.43 -2.31
CA ARG A 153 19.82 0.41 -3.64
C ARG A 153 19.72 1.74 -4.38
N SER A 154 18.71 2.56 -4.06
CA SER A 154 18.50 3.87 -4.68
C SER A 154 17.93 4.86 -3.66
N ASP A 155 18.22 6.14 -3.87
CA ASP A 155 17.75 7.22 -2.98
C ASP A 155 16.25 7.54 -3.15
N GLN A 156 15.60 6.95 -4.15
CA GLN A 156 14.17 7.15 -4.44
C GLN A 156 13.30 5.97 -4.00
N ILE A 157 13.84 5.08 -3.16
CA ILE A 157 13.12 3.90 -2.68
C ILE A 157 12.80 4.05 -1.20
N TYR A 158 11.54 3.80 -0.86
CA TYR A 158 11.02 3.94 0.49
C TYR A 158 10.18 2.73 0.87
N TYR A 159 9.99 2.54 2.15
CA TYR A 159 9.06 1.55 2.71
C TYR A 159 8.09 2.23 3.68
N GLU A 160 6.84 1.85 3.61
CA GLU A 160 5.77 2.22 4.51
C GLU A 160 5.13 0.96 5.07
N GLY A 161 5.04 0.81 6.39
CA GLY A 161 4.49 -0.37 7.02
C GLY A 161 4.56 -0.36 8.53
N SER A 162 4.32 -1.51 9.15
CA SER A 162 4.39 -1.69 10.60
C SER A 162 5.49 -2.68 10.99
N ASP A 163 5.95 -2.60 12.24
CA ASP A 163 6.96 -3.53 12.78
C ASP A 163 6.31 -4.86 13.17
N ALA A 164 6.55 -5.90 12.36
CA ALA A 164 6.06 -7.25 12.59
C ALA A 164 6.51 -7.83 13.94
N LYS A 165 7.70 -7.48 14.41
CA LYS A 165 8.20 -7.92 15.72
C LYS A 165 7.43 -7.23 16.84
N GLN A 166 7.20 -5.93 16.75
CA GLN A 166 6.42 -5.19 17.73
C GLN A 166 4.98 -5.70 17.78
N SER A 167 4.37 -6.02 16.63
CA SER A 167 3.02 -6.60 16.59
C SER A 167 2.93 -7.91 17.34
N ALA A 168 3.92 -8.79 17.18
CA ALA A 168 4.01 -10.06 17.91
C ALA A 168 4.21 -9.87 19.41
N ILE A 169 5.05 -8.91 19.82
CA ILE A 169 5.25 -8.57 21.24
C ILE A 169 3.92 -8.09 21.86
N LEU A 170 3.20 -7.19 21.17
CA LEU A 170 1.90 -6.71 21.64
C LEU A 170 0.84 -7.82 21.68
N GLN A 171 0.87 -8.77 20.73
CA GLN A 171 0.01 -9.94 20.75
C GLN A 171 0.29 -10.85 21.97
N ALA A 172 1.55 -11.04 22.30
CA ALA A 172 1.94 -11.75 23.53
C ALA A 172 1.51 -10.99 24.79
N ASP A 173 1.57 -9.66 24.77
CA ASP A 173 1.08 -8.82 25.88
C ASP A 173 -0.43 -9.02 26.10
N VAL A 174 -1.24 -9.08 25.05
CA VAL A 174 -2.69 -9.37 25.15
C VAL A 174 -2.93 -10.70 25.85
N ILE A 175 -2.17 -11.76 25.49
CA ILE A 175 -2.28 -13.08 26.14
C ILE A 175 -1.88 -12.98 27.62
N ALA A 176 -0.76 -12.29 27.91
CA ALA A 176 -0.24 -12.15 29.27
C ALA A 176 -1.21 -11.37 30.18
N ASP A 177 -1.77 -10.26 29.69
CA ASP A 177 -2.73 -9.44 30.42
C ASP A 177 -4.03 -10.22 30.70
N ALA A 178 -4.51 -11.01 29.71
CA ALA A 178 -5.67 -11.88 29.92
C ALA A 178 -5.40 -12.99 30.94
N LEU A 179 -4.20 -13.58 30.92
CA LEU A 179 -3.77 -14.59 31.89
C LEU A 179 -3.71 -14.01 33.29
N GLU A 180 -3.23 -12.77 33.44
CA GLU A 180 -3.17 -12.08 34.75
C GLU A 180 -4.57 -11.72 35.27
N LYS A 181 -5.47 -11.25 34.37
CA LYS A 181 -6.86 -10.93 34.71
C LYS A 181 -7.67 -12.16 35.13
N ASN A 182 -7.56 -13.26 34.38
CA ASN A 182 -8.30 -14.50 34.62
C ASN A 182 -7.58 -15.75 34.10
N ARG A 183 -6.66 -16.29 34.89
CA ARG A 183 -5.87 -17.47 34.53
C ARG A 183 -6.72 -18.64 34.07
N SER A 184 -7.82 -18.94 34.74
CA SER A 184 -8.67 -20.12 34.41
C SER A 184 -9.42 -19.98 33.07
N LYS A 185 -9.50 -18.77 32.49
CA LYS A 185 -10.02 -18.57 31.14
C LYS A 185 -9.02 -19.01 30.08
N ILE A 186 -7.72 -18.90 30.36
CA ILE A 186 -6.61 -19.16 29.43
C ILE A 186 -6.01 -20.55 29.65
N ASP A 187 -5.56 -20.85 30.88
CA ASP A 187 -5.03 -22.12 31.34
C ASP A 187 -6.20 -22.91 31.95
N ARG A 188 -7.01 -23.54 31.09
CA ARG A 188 -8.29 -24.16 31.47
C ARG A 188 -8.10 -25.50 32.21
N ASN A 189 -7.04 -26.22 31.87
CA ASN A 189 -6.72 -27.49 32.52
C ASN A 189 -5.98 -27.27 33.84
N GLY A 190 -5.45 -26.07 34.10
CA GLY A 190 -4.81 -25.67 35.34
C GLY A 190 -3.41 -26.27 35.55
N ASP A 191 -2.73 -26.69 34.49
CA ASP A 191 -1.39 -27.30 34.57
C ASP A 191 -0.25 -26.27 34.58
N GLY A 192 -0.58 -24.99 34.34
CA GLY A 192 0.39 -23.89 34.31
C GLY A 192 1.09 -23.69 32.99
N VAL A 193 0.66 -24.40 31.93
CA VAL A 193 1.17 -24.30 30.55
C VAL A 193 0.01 -23.90 29.64
N ILE A 194 0.22 -22.98 28.69
CA ILE A 194 -0.79 -22.65 27.70
C ILE A 194 -0.63 -23.56 26.47
N GLN A 195 -1.62 -24.41 26.23
CA GLN A 195 -1.67 -25.23 25.05
C GLN A 195 -2.25 -24.41 23.87
N PHE A 196 -1.42 -24.11 22.88
CA PHE A 196 -1.83 -23.27 21.78
C PHE A 196 -1.79 -23.97 20.42
N ALA A 197 -2.59 -23.42 19.47
CA ALA A 197 -2.47 -23.67 18.06
C ALA A 197 -2.08 -22.38 17.32
N MET A 198 -1.21 -22.50 16.30
CA MET A 198 -0.73 -21.37 15.50
C MET A 198 -1.38 -21.35 14.11
N LEU A 199 -2.10 -20.27 13.80
CA LEU A 199 -2.54 -19.95 12.45
C LEU A 199 -1.55 -19.01 11.80
N GLU A 200 -0.79 -19.54 10.86
CA GLU A 200 0.27 -18.79 10.17
C GLU A 200 -0.25 -18.18 8.86
N GLY A 201 0.29 -17.03 8.51
CA GLY A 201 0.08 -16.41 7.20
C GLY A 201 0.73 -17.18 6.07
N GLU A 202 0.96 -16.53 4.94
CA GLU A 202 1.60 -17.10 3.76
C GLU A 202 3.03 -17.59 4.06
N SER A 203 3.34 -18.79 3.61
CA SER A 203 4.68 -19.38 3.82
C SER A 203 5.77 -18.56 3.11
N GLY A 204 6.83 -18.22 3.84
CA GLY A 204 7.93 -17.38 3.34
C GLY A 204 7.69 -15.86 3.43
N HIS A 205 6.49 -15.43 3.80
CA HIS A 205 6.25 -14.03 4.11
C HIS A 205 7.01 -13.61 5.37
N GLN A 206 7.65 -12.43 5.35
CA GLN A 206 8.46 -11.96 6.47
C GLN A 206 7.64 -11.86 7.76
N ASP A 207 6.46 -11.26 7.69
CA ASP A 207 5.60 -11.09 8.86
C ASP A 207 5.15 -12.43 9.45
N THR A 208 4.85 -13.43 8.62
CA THR A 208 4.53 -14.78 9.11
C THR A 208 5.64 -15.33 9.98
N LEU A 209 6.88 -15.27 9.48
CA LEU A 209 8.05 -15.80 10.21
C LEU A 209 8.30 -15.02 11.50
N ILE A 210 8.29 -13.70 11.41
CA ILE A 210 8.59 -12.83 12.55
C ILE A 210 7.48 -12.90 13.60
N ARG A 211 6.21 -12.79 13.21
CA ARG A 211 5.07 -12.82 14.13
C ARG A 211 5.00 -14.16 14.86
N SER A 212 5.11 -15.29 14.13
CA SER A 212 5.08 -16.63 14.74
C SER A 212 6.24 -16.87 15.70
N GLU A 213 7.44 -16.41 15.39
CA GLU A 213 8.61 -16.57 16.25
C GLU A 213 8.56 -15.66 17.48
N TRP A 214 8.26 -14.36 17.29
CA TRP A 214 8.42 -13.38 18.36
C TRP A 214 7.28 -13.39 19.37
N VAL A 215 6.06 -13.81 19.01
CA VAL A 215 5.01 -14.01 20.02
C VAL A 215 5.41 -15.06 21.05
N LEU A 216 6.01 -16.17 20.60
CA LEU A 216 6.47 -17.23 21.51
C LEU A 216 7.69 -16.80 22.35
N LYS A 217 8.65 -16.10 21.73
CA LYS A 217 9.80 -15.54 22.45
C LYS A 217 9.38 -14.56 23.53
N GLU A 218 8.36 -13.74 23.25
CA GLU A 218 7.89 -12.78 24.26
C GLU A 218 7.13 -13.46 25.39
N LEU A 219 6.32 -14.48 25.10
CA LEU A 219 5.71 -15.31 26.16
C LEU A 219 6.76 -15.99 27.03
N GLU A 220 7.86 -16.50 26.44
CA GLU A 220 8.99 -17.06 27.16
C GLU A 220 9.70 -16.00 28.04
N ASN A 221 9.94 -14.78 27.49
CA ASN A 221 10.51 -13.65 28.27
C ASN A 221 9.66 -13.30 29.49
N LYS A 222 8.33 -13.38 29.34
CA LYS A 222 7.35 -13.17 30.43
C LYS A 222 7.21 -14.38 31.35
N LYS A 223 7.99 -15.47 31.13
CA LYS A 223 7.94 -16.71 31.91
C LYS A 223 6.55 -17.36 31.90
N ILE A 224 5.86 -17.27 30.77
CA ILE A 224 4.58 -17.96 30.50
C ILE A 224 4.92 -19.24 29.73
N PRO A 225 4.84 -20.43 30.35
CA PRO A 225 5.08 -21.67 29.62
C PRO A 225 4.03 -21.92 28.55
N THR A 226 4.46 -22.36 27.37
CA THR A 226 3.58 -22.67 26.26
C THR A 226 3.89 -24.03 25.66
N GLN A 227 2.87 -24.70 25.11
CA GLN A 227 3.01 -25.93 24.36
C GLN A 227 2.22 -25.83 23.05
N GLN A 228 2.90 -25.97 21.93
CA GLN A 228 2.23 -26.01 20.64
C GLN A 228 1.57 -27.38 20.43
N ILE A 229 0.26 -27.39 20.23
CA ILE A 229 -0.53 -28.59 19.93
C ILE A 229 -0.68 -28.78 18.42
N ALA A 230 -0.91 -27.66 17.69
CA ALA A 230 -1.10 -27.68 16.24
C ALA A 230 -0.53 -26.41 15.61
N GLY A 231 -0.28 -26.46 14.30
CA GLY A 231 0.12 -25.30 13.50
C GLY A 231 -0.22 -25.55 12.03
N SER A 232 -0.67 -24.53 11.33
CA SER A 232 -0.96 -24.63 9.90
C SER A 232 -0.98 -23.25 9.24
N THR A 233 -0.65 -23.23 7.95
CA THR A 233 -0.68 -22.04 7.12
C THR A 233 -2.09 -21.80 6.61
N GLY A 234 -2.70 -20.67 6.97
CA GLY A 234 -4.01 -20.22 6.54
C GLY A 234 -3.95 -19.13 5.46
N ASN A 235 -2.74 -18.77 5.01
CA ASN A 235 -2.49 -17.85 3.89
C ASN A 235 -3.21 -16.49 4.02
N TRP A 236 -3.37 -15.98 5.24
CA TRP A 236 -4.10 -14.75 5.56
C TRP A 236 -5.62 -14.81 5.35
N GLU A 237 -6.17 -15.98 4.96
CA GLU A 237 -7.54 -16.13 4.48
C GLU A 237 -8.48 -16.75 5.52
N LYS A 238 -9.61 -16.09 5.74
CA LYS A 238 -10.70 -16.52 6.63
C LYS A 238 -11.18 -17.95 6.35
N ASN A 239 -11.46 -18.27 5.08
CA ASN A 239 -12.02 -19.55 4.71
C ASN A 239 -11.05 -20.71 4.95
N GLN A 240 -9.75 -20.49 4.70
CA GLN A 240 -8.72 -21.49 4.99
C GLN A 240 -8.57 -21.72 6.50
N ALA A 241 -8.53 -20.65 7.28
CA ALA A 241 -8.48 -20.73 8.73
C ALA A 241 -9.69 -21.48 9.31
N ASN A 242 -10.90 -21.22 8.80
CA ASN A 242 -12.11 -21.94 9.22
C ASN A 242 -11.97 -23.47 9.03
N VAL A 243 -11.54 -23.91 7.85
CA VAL A 243 -11.32 -25.34 7.56
C VAL A 243 -10.28 -25.95 8.49
N ILE A 244 -9.16 -25.25 8.71
CA ILE A 244 -8.07 -25.69 9.57
C ILE A 244 -8.55 -25.86 11.02
N VAL A 245 -9.23 -24.87 11.58
CA VAL A 245 -9.68 -24.91 12.98
C VAL A 245 -10.76 -25.95 13.19
N ARG A 246 -11.67 -26.14 12.23
CA ARG A 246 -12.64 -27.25 12.27
C ARG A 246 -11.97 -28.62 12.36
N GLN A 247 -10.86 -28.80 11.64
CA GLN A 247 -10.05 -30.01 11.70
C GLN A 247 -9.38 -30.17 13.07
N TRP A 248 -8.76 -29.09 13.61
CA TRP A 248 -8.12 -29.11 14.91
C TRP A 248 -9.08 -29.47 16.05
N MET A 249 -10.29 -28.89 16.04
CA MET A 249 -11.30 -29.21 17.06
C MET A 249 -11.72 -30.69 17.03
N LYS A 250 -11.61 -31.37 15.89
CA LYS A 250 -11.87 -32.80 15.75
C LYS A 250 -10.67 -33.64 16.16
N GLU A 251 -9.46 -33.25 15.84
CA GLU A 251 -8.23 -34.02 16.08
C GLU A 251 -7.70 -33.86 17.50
N TYR A 252 -7.88 -32.67 18.10
CA TYR A 252 -7.36 -32.30 19.42
C TYR A 252 -8.49 -31.83 20.36
N PRO A 253 -9.51 -32.66 20.63
CA PRO A 253 -10.65 -32.24 21.43
C PRO A 253 -10.20 -31.85 22.85
N ASN A 254 -10.56 -30.63 23.27
CA ASN A 254 -10.24 -30.03 24.57
C ASN A 254 -8.75 -29.82 24.87
N GLN A 255 -7.84 -29.98 23.89
CA GLN A 255 -6.41 -29.82 24.11
C GLN A 255 -5.90 -28.42 23.77
N ILE A 256 -6.58 -27.67 22.88
CA ILE A 256 -6.19 -26.34 22.46
C ILE A 256 -6.91 -25.32 23.37
N GLU A 257 -6.17 -24.47 24.01
CA GLU A 257 -6.68 -23.41 24.90
C GLU A 257 -6.69 -22.06 24.23
N VAL A 258 -5.63 -21.77 23.42
CA VAL A 258 -5.48 -20.50 22.70
C VAL A 258 -5.15 -20.75 21.24
N ILE A 259 -5.81 -20.06 20.33
CA ILE A 259 -5.41 -19.94 18.93
C ILE A 259 -4.70 -18.60 18.76
N ILE A 260 -3.45 -18.66 18.36
CA ILE A 260 -2.62 -17.49 18.02
C ILE A 260 -2.65 -17.34 16.51
N SER A 261 -3.23 -16.26 16.01
CA SER A 261 -3.36 -15.99 14.58
C SER A 261 -2.45 -14.87 14.12
N ASN A 262 -1.80 -15.04 12.98
CA ASN A 262 -0.93 -14.01 12.42
C ASN A 262 -1.71 -12.81 11.84
N ASN A 263 -3.02 -12.95 11.53
CA ASN A 263 -3.87 -11.82 11.16
C ASN A 263 -5.32 -12.01 11.59
N ASP A 264 -6.12 -10.96 11.46
CA ASP A 264 -7.50 -10.91 11.92
C ASP A 264 -8.50 -11.56 10.95
N ASP A 265 -8.24 -11.61 9.65
CA ASP A 265 -9.14 -12.32 8.74
C ASP A 265 -9.17 -13.82 9.08
N MET A 266 -8.02 -14.40 9.42
CA MET A 266 -7.95 -15.77 9.94
C MET A 266 -8.59 -15.91 11.32
N VAL A 267 -8.56 -14.87 12.19
CA VAL A 267 -9.33 -14.88 13.46
C VAL A 267 -10.81 -15.04 13.22
N LEU A 268 -11.39 -14.33 12.24
CA LEU A 268 -12.80 -14.47 11.89
C LEU A 268 -13.14 -15.90 11.46
N GLY A 269 -12.27 -16.50 10.63
CA GLY A 269 -12.42 -17.91 10.23
C GLY A 269 -12.33 -18.89 11.39
N ALA A 270 -11.37 -18.66 12.30
CA ALA A 270 -11.20 -19.46 13.51
C ALA A 270 -12.40 -19.36 14.43
N TRP A 271 -12.89 -18.16 14.69
CA TRP A 271 -14.06 -17.93 15.53
C TRP A 271 -15.32 -18.58 14.98
N GLU A 272 -15.61 -18.43 13.68
CA GLU A 272 -16.75 -19.12 13.04
C GLU A 272 -16.66 -20.66 13.21
N ALA A 273 -15.47 -21.22 13.05
CA ALA A 273 -15.28 -22.66 13.24
C ALA A 273 -15.52 -23.11 14.70
N LEU A 274 -15.10 -22.29 15.67
CA LEU A 274 -15.32 -22.54 17.10
C LEU A 274 -16.79 -22.44 17.47
N GLU A 275 -17.53 -21.43 16.98
CA GLU A 275 -18.98 -21.30 17.20
C GLU A 275 -19.74 -22.49 16.63
N GLU A 276 -19.44 -22.90 15.39
CA GLU A 276 -20.09 -24.05 14.75
C GLU A 276 -19.85 -25.38 15.48
N LYS A 277 -18.68 -25.51 16.14
CA LYS A 277 -18.33 -26.72 16.90
C LYS A 277 -18.76 -26.65 18.35
N GLY A 278 -19.25 -25.51 18.83
CA GLY A 278 -19.59 -25.29 20.22
C GLY A 278 -18.36 -25.29 21.15
N CYS A 279 -17.20 -24.85 20.63
CA CYS A 279 -15.91 -24.78 21.34
C CYS A 279 -15.53 -23.32 21.67
N THR A 280 -16.50 -22.48 22.02
CA THR A 280 -16.30 -21.04 22.26
C THR A 280 -15.49 -20.70 23.51
N GLU A 281 -15.14 -21.69 24.29
CA GLU A 281 -14.19 -21.58 25.41
C GLU A 281 -12.74 -21.46 24.95
N VAL A 282 -12.40 -21.87 23.72
CA VAL A 282 -11.06 -21.69 23.13
C VAL A 282 -10.85 -20.22 22.84
N GLN A 283 -9.79 -19.65 23.37
CA GLN A 283 -9.49 -18.24 23.20
C GLN A 283 -8.78 -17.97 21.86
N VAL A 284 -8.98 -16.79 21.29
CA VAL A 284 -8.36 -16.41 20.03
C VAL A 284 -7.73 -15.02 20.17
N VAL A 285 -6.55 -14.83 19.57
CA VAL A 285 -5.86 -13.54 19.53
C VAL A 285 -5.31 -13.29 18.12
N GLY A 286 -5.44 -12.05 17.63
CA GLY A 286 -5.08 -11.65 16.27
C GLY A 286 -4.10 -10.50 16.16
N ILE A 287 -3.92 -10.05 14.93
CA ILE A 287 -3.20 -8.83 14.54
C ILE A 287 -3.96 -8.23 13.35
N ASP A 288 -4.08 -6.95 13.26
CA ASP A 288 -4.58 -5.97 12.31
C ASP A 288 -5.59 -5.01 12.98
N GLY A 289 -6.37 -5.48 13.95
CA GLY A 289 -7.38 -4.69 14.64
C GLY A 289 -8.54 -4.29 13.73
N ILE A 290 -8.97 -5.17 12.80
CA ILE A 290 -10.09 -4.87 11.91
C ILE A 290 -11.38 -4.70 12.71
N GLU A 291 -12.35 -3.96 12.16
CA GLU A 291 -13.56 -3.58 12.88
C GLU A 291 -14.36 -4.79 13.38
N GLU A 292 -14.51 -5.80 12.53
CA GLU A 292 -15.24 -7.03 12.84
C GLU A 292 -14.61 -7.80 14.01
N VAL A 293 -13.27 -7.80 14.12
CA VAL A 293 -12.55 -8.45 15.23
C VAL A 293 -12.65 -7.60 16.50
N ARG A 294 -12.59 -6.27 16.38
CA ARG A 294 -12.82 -5.38 17.54
C ARG A 294 -14.21 -5.56 18.15
N GLU A 295 -15.24 -5.77 17.33
CA GLU A 295 -16.58 -6.11 17.81
C GLU A 295 -16.58 -7.43 18.62
N LEU A 296 -15.86 -8.45 18.15
CA LEU A 296 -15.71 -9.71 18.92
C LEU A 296 -14.97 -9.51 20.25
N VAL A 297 -13.98 -8.61 20.30
CA VAL A 297 -13.30 -8.23 21.55
C VAL A 297 -14.26 -7.52 22.50
N ASP A 298 -15.04 -6.55 22.01
CA ASP A 298 -16.01 -5.81 22.81
C ASP A 298 -17.13 -6.72 23.37
N GLU A 299 -17.46 -7.78 22.64
CA GLU A 299 -18.43 -8.81 23.06
C GLU A 299 -17.80 -9.88 23.98
N ASP A 300 -16.51 -9.81 24.32
CA ASP A 300 -15.76 -10.77 25.15
C ASP A 300 -15.69 -12.20 24.51
N LYS A 301 -15.79 -12.28 23.19
CA LYS A 301 -15.75 -13.53 22.43
C LYS A 301 -14.34 -14.00 22.15
N ILE A 302 -13.37 -13.07 22.00
CA ILE A 302 -11.95 -13.36 21.80
C ILE A 302 -11.11 -12.50 22.73
N LEU A 303 -9.83 -12.84 22.91
CA LEU A 303 -8.94 -12.13 23.85
C LEU A 303 -8.64 -10.71 23.40
N GLY A 304 -8.34 -10.53 22.11
CA GLY A 304 -7.93 -9.26 21.58
C GLY A 304 -7.22 -9.38 20.24
N SER A 305 -6.71 -8.25 19.81
CA SER A 305 -5.92 -8.10 18.58
C SER A 305 -4.86 -7.00 18.76
N VAL A 306 -4.03 -6.78 17.76
CA VAL A 306 -3.11 -5.64 17.69
C VAL A 306 -3.55 -4.77 16.51
N LEU A 307 -3.97 -3.54 16.80
CA LEU A 307 -4.37 -2.58 15.77
C LEU A 307 -3.14 -2.12 14.97
N CYS A 308 -3.18 -2.35 13.68
CA CYS A 308 -2.37 -1.72 12.67
C CYS A 308 -3.32 -0.92 11.75
N ASP A 309 -3.43 0.39 11.99
CA ASP A 309 -4.53 1.21 11.46
C ASP A 309 -4.36 1.49 9.96
N THR A 310 -5.18 0.85 9.12
CA THR A 310 -5.20 1.01 7.66
C THR A 310 -5.45 2.45 7.20
N LYS A 311 -6.11 3.28 8.02
CA LYS A 311 -6.27 4.72 7.73
C LYS A 311 -4.96 5.47 7.89
N LEU A 312 -4.12 5.08 8.86
CA LEU A 312 -2.79 5.68 9.02
C LEU A 312 -1.86 5.29 7.85
N HIS A 313 -1.95 4.05 7.36
CA HIS A 313 -1.28 3.62 6.12
C HIS A 313 -1.67 4.52 4.94
N ALA A 314 -2.96 4.68 4.70
CA ALA A 314 -3.46 5.52 3.61
C ALA A 314 -2.98 6.98 3.70
N LYS A 315 -3.01 7.56 4.91
CA LYS A 315 -2.49 8.92 5.17
C LYS A 315 -0.99 9.01 4.91
N ALA A 316 -0.21 8.02 5.33
CA ALA A 316 1.22 7.97 5.05
C ALA A 316 1.50 7.90 3.55
N LEU A 317 0.81 7.03 2.82
CA LEU A 317 0.92 6.94 1.36
C LEU A 317 0.55 8.26 0.68
N MET A 318 -0.51 8.96 1.15
CA MET A 318 -0.86 10.29 0.63
C MET A 318 0.24 11.32 0.89
N GLN A 319 0.91 11.28 2.05
CA GLN A 319 2.06 12.15 2.33
C GLN A 319 3.23 11.87 1.37
N PHE A 320 3.50 10.61 1.04
CA PHE A 320 4.48 10.27 0.02
C PHE A 320 4.09 10.81 -1.36
N ILE A 321 2.80 10.71 -1.75
CA ILE A 321 2.30 11.29 -3.00
C ILE A 321 2.54 12.81 -3.02
N ASP A 322 2.23 13.51 -1.93
CA ASP A 322 2.42 14.95 -1.83
C ASP A 322 3.90 15.36 -1.97
N VAL A 323 4.80 14.65 -1.30
CA VAL A 323 6.22 14.97 -1.31
C VAL A 323 6.91 14.52 -2.60
N LEU A 324 6.65 13.29 -3.08
CA LEU A 324 7.43 12.70 -4.18
C LEU A 324 6.84 13.04 -5.56
N ALA A 325 5.51 12.99 -5.74
CA ALA A 325 4.90 13.23 -7.04
C ALA A 325 4.58 14.74 -7.25
N PHE A 326 4.11 15.43 -6.22
CA PHE A 326 3.87 16.87 -6.32
C PHE A 326 5.09 17.72 -6.00
N HIS A 327 6.16 17.15 -5.43
CA HIS A 327 7.35 17.87 -4.96
C HIS A 327 7.02 18.98 -3.95
N ASN A 328 6.02 18.76 -3.11
CA ASN A 328 5.56 19.72 -2.09
C ASN A 328 6.36 19.58 -0.79
N GLY A 329 7.62 19.84 -0.86
CA GLY A 329 8.51 19.82 0.31
C GLY A 329 9.65 18.82 0.17
N SER A 330 10.19 18.38 1.29
CA SER A 330 11.33 17.48 1.36
C SER A 330 10.93 16.19 2.10
N VAL A 331 11.50 15.08 1.70
CA VAL A 331 11.31 13.74 2.32
C VAL A 331 11.65 13.75 3.83
N GLU A 332 12.55 14.64 4.27
CA GLU A 332 12.90 14.81 5.68
C GLU A 332 11.70 15.19 6.57
N LYS A 333 10.64 15.78 5.98
CA LYS A 333 9.40 16.11 6.70
C LYS A 333 8.57 14.87 7.07
N LEU A 334 8.83 13.74 6.43
CA LEU A 334 8.12 12.48 6.68
C LEU A 334 8.62 11.76 7.96
N ASN A 335 9.68 12.26 8.61
CA ASN A 335 10.28 11.65 9.81
C ASN A 335 10.59 10.15 9.64
N LEU A 336 11.24 9.81 8.52
CA LEU A 336 11.57 8.43 8.19
C LEU A 336 12.64 7.86 9.13
N GLU A 337 12.41 6.65 9.61
CA GLU A 337 13.46 5.86 10.26
C GLU A 337 14.50 5.42 9.22
N ASN A 338 15.78 5.54 9.57
CA ASN A 338 16.90 5.23 8.67
C ASN A 338 16.75 5.89 7.27
N GLU A 339 16.11 7.07 7.20
CA GLU A 339 15.90 7.86 5.98
C GLU A 339 15.03 7.18 4.90
N ARG A 340 14.45 5.99 5.17
CA ARG A 340 13.72 5.18 4.18
C ARG A 340 12.40 4.61 4.67
N TYR A 341 12.23 4.45 5.99
CA TYR A 341 11.13 3.70 6.57
C TYR A 341 10.13 4.63 7.24
N TYR A 342 8.87 4.61 6.80
CA TYR A 342 7.76 5.23 7.49
C TYR A 342 7.02 4.15 8.29
N MET A 343 7.17 4.19 9.62
CA MET A 343 6.61 3.14 10.47
C MET A 343 5.26 3.56 11.06
N ILE A 344 4.24 2.74 10.83
CA ILE A 344 2.90 2.92 11.39
C ILE A 344 2.87 2.42 12.84
N PRO A 345 2.38 3.24 13.78
CA PRO A 345 2.29 2.83 15.17
C PRO A 345 1.27 1.71 15.39
N LEU A 346 1.58 0.84 16.32
CA LEU A 346 0.76 -0.30 16.72
C LEU A 346 0.19 -0.11 18.12
N THR A 347 -1.03 -0.59 18.38
CA THR A 347 -1.65 -0.55 19.70
C THR A 347 -2.42 -1.84 19.97
N LYS A 348 -2.50 -2.24 21.27
CA LYS A 348 -3.32 -3.38 21.67
C LYS A 348 -4.81 -3.04 21.55
N VAL A 349 -5.59 -4.03 21.16
CA VAL A 349 -7.05 -4.06 21.20
C VAL A 349 -7.45 -5.13 22.19
N GLU A 350 -7.86 -4.73 23.36
CA GLU A 350 -8.30 -5.62 24.44
C GLU A 350 -9.38 -4.95 25.29
N LYS A 351 -10.17 -5.74 26.05
CA LYS A 351 -11.26 -5.22 26.90
C LYS A 351 -10.79 -4.85 28.30
#